data_3929803f04fcc8e95d4453c0f9ef572b
#
_entry.id   3929803f04fcc8e95d4453c0f9ef572b
#
_cell.length_a   1.000
_cell.length_b   1.000
_cell.length_c   1.000
_cell.angle_alpha   90.00
_cell.angle_beta   90.00
_cell.angle_gamma   90.00
#
_symmetry.space_group_name_H-M   'P 1'
#
loop_
_entity.id
_entity.type
_entity.pdbx_description
1 polymer ?
#
loop_
_entity_poly.entity_id
_entity_poly.type
_entity_poly.pdbx_seq_one_letter_code
_entity_poly.pdbx_strand_id
1 'polypeptide(L)'
;MNILKLYRLRYQLIRQIFFIINAKIKLFYKIFFKKDKDTQQLINNGYIHLKSIIPLEFINYLENKYQNFDPKEKEVVCQTDLENKDLEKIFFYFNQNQIMDIVKDYLGKKIYSYQNVYHYLTETKSSVSSWQPHHDCKSNRLKAYIWISNNSSKTHPLYYLKKTNLTLKLWMDQNDSRFPKIDKKMDEIFGKPGDVIIFDTHGIHSNFKTGTEPRKTVITTFENIGIFSRINPFKKKGKDILKFHNGIYLN
;
A
#
# COMPACT_ATOMS: atom_id res chain seq x y z
N MET A 1 17.46 -7.26 -26.90
CA MET A 1 16.71 -6.50 -25.85
C MET A 1 16.46 -5.09 -26.40
N ASN A 2 15.18 -4.61 -26.39
CA ASN A 2 14.82 -3.33 -27.00
C ASN A 2 15.47 -2.18 -26.20
N ILE A 3 16.08 -1.19 -26.87
CA ILE A 3 16.77 -0.03 -26.29
C ILE A 3 15.87 0.73 -25.30
N LEU A 4 14.57 0.87 -25.60
CA LEU A 4 13.59 1.48 -24.71
C LEU A 4 13.42 0.70 -23.38
N LYS A 5 13.48 -0.64 -23.45
CA LYS A 5 13.40 -1.49 -22.25
C LYS A 5 14.65 -1.33 -21.37
N LEU A 6 15.81 -1.18 -21.98
CA LEU A 6 17.08 -0.92 -21.28
C LEU A 6 17.09 0.46 -20.60
N TYR A 7 16.60 1.49 -21.29
CA TYR A 7 16.48 2.85 -20.73
C TYR A 7 15.53 2.89 -19.52
N ARG A 8 14.39 2.22 -19.65
CA ARG A 8 13.40 2.11 -18.57
C ARG A 8 13.97 1.37 -17.35
N LEU A 9 14.74 0.32 -17.56
CA LEU A 9 15.39 -0.43 -16.49
C LEU A 9 16.43 0.43 -15.74
N ARG A 10 17.31 1.14 -16.47
CA ARG A 10 18.31 2.04 -15.87
C ARG A 10 17.65 3.12 -15.01
N TYR A 11 16.61 3.76 -15.52
CA TYR A 11 15.86 4.76 -14.77
C TYR A 11 15.24 4.20 -13.50
N GLN A 12 14.65 2.99 -13.56
CA GLN A 12 14.09 2.32 -12.41
C GLN A 12 15.14 1.94 -11.36
N LEU A 13 16.31 1.52 -11.79
CA LEU A 13 17.43 1.21 -10.88
C LEU A 13 17.92 2.45 -10.14
N ILE A 14 18.10 3.56 -10.85
CA ILE A 14 18.47 4.84 -10.24
C ILE A 14 17.45 5.24 -9.18
N ARG A 15 16.15 5.15 -9.48
CA ARG A 15 15.08 5.43 -8.51
C ARG A 15 15.17 4.56 -7.26
N GLN A 16 15.40 3.27 -7.42
CA GLN A 16 15.55 2.35 -6.29
C GLN A 16 16.74 2.73 -5.42
N ILE A 17 17.89 3.00 -6.03
CA ILE A 17 19.13 3.36 -5.31
C ILE A 17 18.88 4.62 -4.47
N PHE A 18 18.36 5.69 -5.09
CA PHE A 18 18.05 6.92 -4.35
C PHE A 18 17.04 6.70 -3.23
N PHE A 19 16.01 5.90 -3.46
CA PHE A 19 15.05 5.56 -2.42
C PHE A 19 15.69 4.85 -1.25
N ILE A 20 16.46 3.79 -1.52
CA ILE A 20 17.12 2.98 -0.49
C ILE A 20 18.11 3.82 0.33
N ILE A 21 18.91 4.65 -0.33
CA ILE A 21 19.85 5.55 0.35
C ILE A 21 19.09 6.53 1.25
N ASN A 22 18.06 7.19 0.73
CA ASN A 22 17.26 8.14 1.49
C ASN A 22 16.57 7.48 2.70
N ALA A 23 16.00 6.28 2.51
CA ALA A 23 15.38 5.53 3.60
C ALA A 23 16.39 5.13 4.68
N LYS A 24 17.60 4.70 4.31
CA LYS A 24 18.66 4.38 5.26
C LYS A 24 19.17 5.60 6.02
N ILE A 25 19.33 6.75 5.36
CA ILE A 25 19.68 8.00 6.02
C ILE A 25 18.59 8.40 7.01
N LYS A 26 17.33 8.33 6.64
CA LYS A 26 16.20 8.61 7.54
C LYS A 26 16.16 7.66 8.71
N LEU A 27 16.39 6.36 8.49
CA LEU A 27 16.45 5.37 9.55
C LEU A 27 17.54 5.71 10.56
N PHE A 28 18.75 6.02 10.08
CA PHE A 28 19.85 6.44 10.93
C PHE A 28 19.46 7.66 11.78
N TYR A 29 18.93 8.72 11.15
CA TYR A 29 18.47 9.91 11.85
C TYR A 29 17.39 9.60 12.89
N LYS A 30 16.40 8.76 12.57
CA LYS A 30 15.33 8.39 13.48
C LYS A 30 15.80 7.57 14.67
N ILE A 31 16.75 6.66 14.47
CA ILE A 31 17.33 5.85 15.54
C ILE A 31 18.07 6.75 16.55
N PHE A 32 18.89 7.69 16.06
CA PHE A 32 19.76 8.47 16.93
C PHE A 32 19.13 9.74 17.50
N PHE A 33 18.20 10.37 16.78
CA PHE A 33 17.73 11.70 17.15
C PHE A 33 16.24 11.80 17.51
N LYS A 34 15.35 11.00 16.94
CA LYS A 34 13.89 11.16 17.17
C LYS A 34 13.21 10.02 17.91
N LYS A 35 13.80 8.84 18.00
CA LYS A 35 13.23 7.65 18.66
C LYS A 35 11.79 7.29 18.24
N ASP A 36 11.37 7.69 17.05
CA ASP A 36 10.05 7.38 16.49
C ASP A 36 10.01 5.89 16.10
N LYS A 37 9.37 5.09 16.96
CA LYS A 37 9.31 3.64 16.82
C LYS A 37 8.52 3.18 15.60
N ASP A 38 7.44 3.87 15.28
CA ASP A 38 6.53 3.44 14.20
C ASP A 38 7.18 3.64 12.83
N THR A 39 7.77 4.81 12.57
CA THR A 39 8.53 5.02 11.34
C THR A 39 9.75 4.09 11.27
N GLN A 40 10.44 3.83 12.38
CA GLN A 40 11.54 2.86 12.41
C GLN A 40 11.05 1.46 12.05
N GLN A 41 9.92 1.02 12.62
CA GLN A 41 9.33 -0.28 12.30
C GLN A 41 8.95 -0.38 10.83
N LEU A 42 8.31 0.68 10.27
CA LEU A 42 7.97 0.73 8.85
C LEU A 42 9.21 0.63 7.96
N ILE A 43 10.29 1.34 8.28
CA ILE A 43 11.54 1.30 7.52
C ILE A 43 12.18 -0.09 7.63
N ASN A 44 12.26 -0.66 8.84
CA ASN A 44 12.95 -1.91 9.10
C ASN A 44 12.20 -3.15 8.57
N ASN A 45 10.88 -3.18 8.77
CA ASN A 45 10.06 -4.33 8.43
C ASN A 45 9.38 -4.20 7.06
N GLY A 46 9.18 -2.96 6.60
CA GLY A 46 8.42 -2.64 5.40
C GLY A 46 6.93 -2.46 5.64
N TYR A 47 6.44 -2.71 6.86
CA TYR A 47 5.06 -2.47 7.27
C TYR A 47 4.96 -2.16 8.77
N ILE A 48 3.83 -1.54 9.13
CA ILE A 48 3.37 -1.36 10.51
C ILE A 48 1.90 -1.73 10.60
N HIS A 49 1.50 -2.18 11.78
CA HIS A 49 0.10 -2.48 12.11
C HIS A 49 -0.32 -1.61 13.29
N LEU A 50 -1.18 -0.66 13.03
CA LEU A 50 -1.72 0.29 14.00
C LEU A 50 -3.14 -0.15 14.38
N LYS A 51 -3.39 -0.32 15.67
CA LYS A 51 -4.64 -0.92 16.16
C LYS A 51 -5.67 0.16 16.51
N SER A 52 -6.95 -0.12 16.20
CA SER A 52 -8.11 0.69 16.62
C SER A 52 -7.98 2.18 16.29
N ILE A 53 -7.51 2.49 15.09
CA ILE A 53 -7.28 3.87 14.62
C ILE A 53 -8.60 4.53 14.22
N ILE A 54 -9.44 3.78 13.53
CA ILE A 54 -10.72 4.27 13.01
C ILE A 54 -11.84 3.77 13.94
N PRO A 55 -12.70 4.65 14.44
CA PRO A 55 -13.82 4.26 15.31
C PRO A 55 -14.75 3.26 14.63
N LEU A 56 -15.23 2.28 15.41
CA LEU A 56 -16.12 1.23 14.90
C LEU A 56 -17.42 1.77 14.30
N GLU A 57 -17.96 2.85 14.83
CA GLU A 57 -19.15 3.52 14.27
C GLU A 57 -18.91 3.95 12.82
N PHE A 58 -17.74 4.52 12.55
CA PHE A 58 -17.40 4.94 11.19
C PHE A 58 -17.09 3.75 10.29
N ILE A 59 -16.48 2.69 10.81
CA ILE A 59 -16.30 1.43 10.09
C ILE A 59 -17.64 0.84 9.66
N ASN A 60 -18.59 0.74 10.59
CA ASN A 60 -19.95 0.25 10.31
C ASN A 60 -20.67 1.13 9.29
N TYR A 61 -20.51 2.45 9.37
CA TYR A 61 -21.04 3.38 8.37
C TYR A 61 -20.46 3.08 6.97
N LEU A 62 -19.13 2.93 6.86
CA LEU A 62 -18.49 2.63 5.57
C LEU A 62 -18.94 1.27 5.03
N GLU A 63 -19.03 0.26 5.88
CA GLU A 63 -19.50 -1.06 5.48
C GLU A 63 -20.93 -0.97 4.94
N ASN A 64 -21.86 -0.39 5.69
CA ASN A 64 -23.26 -0.25 5.27
C ASN A 64 -23.41 0.55 3.98
N LYS A 65 -22.62 1.61 3.81
CA LYS A 65 -22.68 2.47 2.63
C LYS A 65 -22.19 1.79 1.37
N TYR A 66 -21.12 1.02 1.48
CA TYR A 66 -20.42 0.44 0.33
C TYR A 66 -20.68 -1.08 0.15
N GLN A 67 -21.47 -1.72 1.04
CA GLN A 67 -21.72 -3.16 0.97
C GLN A 67 -22.61 -3.60 -0.20
N ASN A 68 -23.44 -2.70 -0.74
CA ASN A 68 -24.33 -2.99 -1.87
C ASN A 68 -23.58 -3.07 -3.21
N PHE A 69 -22.29 -3.14 -3.16
CA PHE A 69 -21.47 -3.53 -4.27
C PHE A 69 -21.65 -5.03 -4.49
N ASP A 70 -22.65 -5.38 -5.29
CA ASP A 70 -22.86 -6.77 -5.71
C ASP A 70 -21.72 -7.15 -6.68
N PRO A 71 -20.74 -7.96 -6.24
CA PRO A 71 -19.73 -8.42 -7.16
C PRO A 71 -20.45 -9.29 -8.17
N LYS A 72 -20.55 -8.81 -9.42
CA LYS A 72 -20.98 -9.67 -10.51
C LYS A 72 -20.26 -11.01 -10.35
N GLU A 73 -20.96 -12.10 -10.39
CA GLU A 73 -20.59 -13.48 -9.99
C GLU A 73 -19.17 -13.97 -10.35
N LYS A 74 -18.37 -13.17 -11.04
CA LYS A 74 -17.03 -13.52 -11.56
C LYS A 74 -15.90 -12.58 -11.12
N GLU A 75 -16.17 -11.51 -10.39
CA GLU A 75 -15.13 -10.56 -10.03
C GLU A 75 -14.47 -10.92 -8.68
N VAL A 76 -13.19 -11.22 -8.76
CA VAL A 76 -12.33 -11.57 -7.61
C VAL A 76 -12.04 -10.38 -6.72
N VAL A 77 -11.99 -9.20 -7.32
CA VAL A 77 -11.64 -7.94 -6.68
C VAL A 77 -12.61 -6.88 -7.17
N CYS A 78 -13.40 -6.36 -6.24
CA CYS A 78 -14.28 -5.23 -6.51
C CYS A 78 -13.74 -3.99 -5.82
N GLN A 79 -13.74 -2.87 -6.52
CA GLN A 79 -13.27 -1.59 -6.00
C GLN A 79 -14.28 -0.50 -6.32
N THR A 80 -14.64 0.29 -5.32
CA THR A 80 -15.49 1.48 -5.47
C THR A 80 -14.78 2.68 -4.90
N ASP A 81 -14.71 3.76 -5.65
CA ASP A 81 -14.11 5.02 -5.18
C ASP A 81 -14.88 5.56 -3.98
N LEU A 82 -14.14 6.01 -2.97
CA LEU A 82 -14.73 6.67 -1.81
C LEU A 82 -15.25 8.06 -2.19
N GLU A 83 -16.35 8.47 -1.59
CA GLU A 83 -16.77 9.85 -1.64
C GLU A 83 -15.81 10.76 -0.89
N ASN A 84 -15.66 12.00 -1.34
CA ASN A 84 -14.72 12.96 -0.75
C ASN A 84 -14.94 13.17 0.75
N LYS A 85 -16.20 13.24 1.21
CA LYS A 85 -16.54 13.41 2.63
C LYS A 85 -16.05 12.26 3.51
N ASP A 86 -16.07 11.03 2.99
CA ASP A 86 -15.61 9.84 3.71
C ASP A 86 -14.09 9.84 3.76
N LEU A 87 -13.45 10.23 2.69
CA LEU A 87 -12.01 10.38 2.60
C LEU A 87 -11.48 11.47 3.53
N GLU A 88 -12.15 12.64 3.60
CA GLU A 88 -11.83 13.71 4.55
C GLU A 88 -11.92 13.21 6.00
N LYS A 89 -12.95 12.40 6.32
CA LYS A 89 -13.10 11.80 7.64
C LYS A 89 -11.99 10.82 7.96
N ILE A 90 -11.55 10.00 6.99
CA ILE A 90 -10.41 9.09 7.15
C ILE A 90 -9.14 9.89 7.43
N PHE A 91 -8.86 10.94 6.67
CA PHE A 91 -7.68 11.77 6.90
C PHE A 91 -7.74 12.55 8.21
N PHE A 92 -8.91 12.93 8.67
CA PHE A 92 -9.07 13.47 10.02
C PHE A 92 -8.58 12.49 11.09
N TYR A 93 -9.00 11.22 11.04
CA TYR A 93 -8.51 10.19 11.96
C TYR A 93 -7.01 9.91 11.79
N PHE A 94 -6.51 9.92 10.57
CA PHE A 94 -5.09 9.74 10.30
C PHE A 94 -4.24 10.87 10.91
N ASN A 95 -4.71 12.10 10.85
CA ASN A 95 -4.03 13.23 11.49
C ASN A 95 -4.09 13.13 13.01
N GLN A 96 -5.25 12.81 13.60
CA GLN A 96 -5.39 12.65 15.05
C GLN A 96 -4.47 11.57 15.62
N ASN A 97 -4.22 10.51 14.88
CA ASN A 97 -3.40 9.38 15.31
C ASN A 97 -1.97 9.42 14.74
N GLN A 98 -1.50 10.59 14.30
CA GLN A 98 -0.13 10.83 13.79
C GLN A 98 0.26 9.95 12.59
N ILE A 99 -0.70 9.30 11.92
CA ILE A 99 -0.44 8.45 10.74
C ILE A 99 0.14 9.29 9.61
N MET A 100 -0.38 10.50 9.42
CA MET A 100 0.13 11.39 8.37
C MET A 100 1.58 11.83 8.64
N ASP A 101 1.98 11.93 9.90
CA ASP A 101 3.37 12.21 10.27
C ASP A 101 4.28 11.04 9.90
N ILE A 102 3.86 9.78 10.19
CA ILE A 102 4.57 8.57 9.78
C ILE A 102 4.72 8.54 8.25
N VAL A 103 3.64 8.80 7.51
CA VAL A 103 3.64 8.82 6.05
C VAL A 103 4.56 9.91 5.51
N LYS A 104 4.49 11.14 6.07
CA LYS A 104 5.36 12.27 5.69
C LYS A 104 6.83 12.00 6.03
N ASP A 105 7.08 11.42 7.16
CA ASP A 105 8.43 11.05 7.58
C ASP A 105 9.05 9.97 6.68
N TYR A 106 8.24 9.00 6.25
CA TYR A 106 8.70 7.94 5.36
C TYR A 106 8.88 8.43 3.91
N LEU A 107 7.87 9.06 3.35
CA LEU A 107 7.84 9.47 1.94
C LEU A 107 8.47 10.83 1.69
N GLY A 108 8.47 11.74 2.68
CA GLY A 108 8.83 13.16 2.55
C GLY A 108 7.58 14.06 2.51
N LYS A 109 7.80 15.38 2.58
CA LYS A 109 6.72 16.36 2.81
C LYS A 109 5.69 16.49 1.68
N LYS A 110 6.09 16.29 0.44
CA LYS A 110 5.18 16.45 -0.73
C LYS A 110 4.53 15.13 -1.06
N ILE A 111 3.36 14.88 -0.49
CA ILE A 111 2.65 13.62 -0.61
C ILE A 111 1.39 13.80 -1.44
N TYR A 112 1.07 12.77 -2.15
CA TYR A 112 -0.12 12.57 -2.92
C TYR A 112 -0.86 11.35 -2.42
N SER A 113 -2.16 11.47 -2.19
CA SER A 113 -3.04 10.33 -2.00
C SER A 113 -3.84 10.07 -3.27
N TYR A 114 -3.97 8.82 -3.65
CA TYR A 114 -4.78 8.38 -4.78
C TYR A 114 -5.19 6.92 -4.60
N GLN A 115 -6.07 6.42 -5.46
CA GLN A 115 -6.64 5.09 -5.34
C GLN A 115 -7.29 4.89 -3.95
N ASN A 116 -8.17 5.86 -3.60
CA ASN A 116 -8.90 5.84 -2.35
C ASN A 116 -10.20 5.06 -2.58
N VAL A 117 -10.16 3.77 -2.30
CA VAL A 117 -11.23 2.85 -2.70
C VAL A 117 -11.69 1.97 -1.55
N TYR A 118 -12.99 1.69 -1.51
CA TYR A 118 -13.50 0.54 -0.79
C TYR A 118 -13.19 -0.71 -1.61
N HIS A 119 -12.53 -1.66 -0.98
CA HIS A 119 -11.99 -2.84 -1.65
C HIS A 119 -12.59 -4.09 -1.04
N TYR A 120 -13.21 -4.90 -1.89
CA TYR A 120 -13.80 -6.17 -1.54
C TYR A 120 -13.05 -7.29 -2.27
N LEU A 121 -12.45 -8.19 -1.51
CA LEU A 121 -11.72 -9.33 -2.03
C LEU A 121 -12.51 -10.60 -1.70
N THR A 122 -13.12 -11.19 -2.73
CA THR A 122 -13.90 -12.42 -2.58
C THR A 122 -13.04 -13.66 -2.70
N GLU A 123 -13.63 -14.79 -2.38
CA GLU A 123 -13.07 -16.08 -2.71
C GLU A 123 -13.11 -16.30 -4.22
N THR A 124 -11.96 -16.49 -4.87
CA THR A 124 -11.98 -16.98 -6.23
C THR A 124 -10.73 -17.67 -6.71
N LYS A 125 -10.93 -18.31 -7.86
CA LYS A 125 -9.94 -19.11 -8.57
C LYS A 125 -8.75 -18.25 -9.04
N SER A 126 -7.64 -18.61 -8.62
CA SER A 126 -6.21 -18.35 -8.78
C SER A 126 -5.63 -17.62 -10.02
N SER A 127 -6.32 -16.77 -10.74
CA SER A 127 -5.76 -16.14 -11.96
C SER A 127 -5.32 -14.68 -11.82
N VAL A 128 -5.52 -14.05 -10.65
CA VAL A 128 -5.18 -12.64 -10.47
C VAL A 128 -3.74 -12.49 -10.00
N SER A 129 -2.98 -11.65 -10.68
CA SER A 129 -1.55 -11.41 -10.40
C SER A 129 -1.25 -10.94 -8.97
N SER A 130 -2.22 -10.30 -8.30
CA SER A 130 -2.08 -9.85 -6.90
C SER A 130 -2.09 -10.97 -5.85
N TRP A 131 -2.45 -12.18 -6.25
CA TRP A 131 -2.41 -13.36 -5.39
C TRP A 131 -1.01 -13.92 -5.20
N GLN A 132 -0.18 -13.75 -6.20
CA GLN A 132 1.21 -14.18 -6.12
C GLN A 132 2.06 -13.12 -5.43
N PRO A 133 3.14 -13.52 -4.75
CA PRO A 133 4.10 -12.59 -4.22
C PRO A 133 4.61 -11.63 -5.31
N HIS A 134 4.52 -10.34 -5.06
CA HIS A 134 4.92 -9.30 -6.02
C HIS A 134 5.35 -8.01 -5.31
N HIS A 135 5.84 -7.07 -6.07
CA HIS A 135 6.02 -5.68 -5.66
C HIS A 135 5.36 -4.76 -6.69
N ASP A 136 4.63 -3.73 -6.24
CA ASP A 136 3.86 -2.86 -7.13
C ASP A 136 4.73 -1.90 -7.93
N CYS A 137 5.72 -1.32 -7.29
CA CYS A 137 6.55 -0.30 -7.91
C CYS A 137 7.96 -0.27 -7.34
N LYS A 138 8.83 0.41 -8.08
CA LYS A 138 10.24 0.60 -7.73
C LYS A 138 10.49 2.02 -7.21
N SER A 139 9.56 2.57 -6.45
CA SER A 139 9.62 3.93 -5.91
C SER A 139 8.89 4.02 -4.58
N ASN A 140 9.07 5.16 -3.91
CA ASN A 140 8.45 5.46 -2.63
C ASN A 140 6.93 5.49 -2.74
N ARG A 141 6.30 4.42 -2.36
CA ARG A 141 4.86 4.29 -2.29
C ARG A 141 4.46 3.52 -1.05
N LEU A 142 3.51 4.06 -0.30
CA LEU A 142 2.83 3.35 0.77
C LEU A 142 1.39 3.06 0.38
N LYS A 143 0.88 1.94 0.85
CA LYS A 143 -0.57 1.69 0.93
C LYS A 143 -0.96 1.60 2.38
N ALA A 144 -2.07 2.22 2.74
CA ALA A 144 -2.75 2.02 4.00
C ALA A 144 -4.01 1.20 3.74
N TYR A 145 -4.12 0.07 4.44
CA TYR A 145 -5.32 -0.75 4.49
C TYR A 145 -6.04 -0.47 5.81
N ILE A 146 -7.22 0.14 5.74
CA ILE A 146 -8.15 0.24 6.86
C ILE A 146 -8.99 -1.02 6.83
N TRP A 147 -8.94 -1.79 7.89
CA TRP A 147 -9.63 -3.06 7.97
C TRP A 147 -11.10 -2.87 8.31
N ILE A 148 -11.98 -3.48 7.52
CA ILE A 148 -13.45 -3.42 7.70
C ILE A 148 -13.98 -4.76 8.19
N SER A 149 -13.56 -5.87 7.56
CA SER A 149 -14.01 -7.21 7.93
C SER A 149 -13.67 -7.56 9.36
N ASN A 150 -14.51 -8.36 9.99
CA ASN A 150 -14.16 -9.01 11.24
C ASN A 150 -12.88 -9.83 11.07
N ASN A 151 -12.03 -9.74 12.09
CA ASN A 151 -10.80 -10.50 12.15
C ASN A 151 -11.15 -11.95 12.46
N SER A 152 -11.34 -12.74 11.44
CA SER A 152 -11.34 -14.19 11.61
C SER A 152 -10.14 -14.75 10.83
N SER A 153 -9.54 -15.81 11.32
CA SER A 153 -8.57 -16.60 10.55
C SER A 153 -9.14 -17.12 9.22
N LYS A 154 -10.42 -16.87 8.97
CA LYS A 154 -11.13 -17.20 7.75
C LYS A 154 -11.03 -16.11 6.68
N THR A 155 -10.73 -14.86 7.02
CA THR A 155 -10.51 -13.81 6.02
C THR A 155 -9.13 -13.91 5.38
N HIS A 156 -8.97 -13.33 4.19
CA HIS A 156 -7.67 -13.31 3.51
C HIS A 156 -6.71 -12.32 4.17
N PRO A 157 -5.55 -12.75 4.70
CA PRO A 157 -4.55 -11.84 5.23
C PRO A 157 -3.83 -11.04 4.14
N LEU A 158 -3.13 -9.99 4.55
CA LEU A 158 -2.05 -9.43 3.78
C LEU A 158 -0.77 -10.19 4.12
N TYR A 159 -0.11 -10.76 3.14
CA TYR A 159 1.22 -11.36 3.30
C TYR A 159 2.30 -10.35 2.99
N TYR A 160 3.32 -10.28 3.84
CA TYR A 160 4.45 -9.39 3.61
C TYR A 160 5.78 -10.04 4.00
N LEU A 161 6.75 -9.97 3.11
CA LEU A 161 8.11 -10.41 3.40
C LEU A 161 8.92 -9.25 3.97
N LYS A 162 9.21 -9.32 5.27
CA LYS A 162 9.99 -8.31 5.99
C LYS A 162 11.32 -8.00 5.30
N LYS A 163 11.78 -6.75 5.46
CA LYS A 163 13.09 -6.25 5.00
C LYS A 163 13.30 -6.25 3.49
N THR A 164 12.26 -6.55 2.70
CA THR A 164 12.36 -6.51 1.24
C THR A 164 12.05 -5.14 0.62
N ASN A 165 11.52 -4.21 1.41
CA ASN A 165 11.26 -2.83 0.99
C ASN A 165 12.55 -2.07 0.63
N LEU A 166 13.66 -2.36 1.29
CA LEU A 166 14.96 -1.71 1.07
C LEU A 166 15.93 -2.56 0.26
N THR A 167 15.47 -3.58 -0.44
CA THR A 167 16.31 -4.40 -1.30
C THR A 167 16.27 -3.92 -2.74
N LEU A 168 17.42 -3.91 -3.39
CA LEU A 168 17.52 -3.62 -4.82
C LEU A 168 16.91 -4.78 -5.62
N LYS A 169 15.90 -4.50 -6.45
CA LYS A 169 15.23 -5.49 -7.29
C LYS A 169 15.63 -5.29 -8.74
N LEU A 170 16.31 -6.28 -9.28
CA LEU A 170 16.77 -6.29 -10.68
C LEU A 170 15.76 -6.94 -11.63
N TRP A 171 14.80 -7.69 -11.09
CA TRP A 171 13.74 -8.32 -11.88
C TRP A 171 12.60 -7.35 -12.17
N MET A 172 11.92 -7.58 -13.27
CA MET A 172 10.90 -6.67 -13.80
C MET A 172 9.49 -7.06 -13.39
N ASP A 173 9.21 -8.35 -13.23
CA ASP A 173 7.90 -8.91 -12.95
C ASP A 173 7.98 -10.23 -12.17
N GLN A 174 6.83 -10.78 -11.85
CA GLN A 174 6.68 -12.03 -11.07
C GLN A 174 7.17 -13.28 -11.80
N ASN A 175 7.17 -13.25 -13.13
CA ASN A 175 7.60 -14.38 -13.96
C ASN A 175 9.12 -14.39 -14.17
N ASP A 176 9.83 -13.39 -13.66
CA ASP A 176 11.28 -13.35 -13.73
C ASP A 176 11.86 -14.43 -12.80
N SER A 177 12.72 -15.30 -13.36
CA SER A 177 13.36 -16.40 -12.62
C SER A 177 14.16 -15.96 -11.38
N ARG A 178 14.53 -14.67 -11.33
CA ARG A 178 15.20 -14.05 -10.18
C ARG A 178 14.23 -13.66 -9.06
N PHE A 179 12.92 -13.76 -9.28
CA PHE A 179 11.93 -13.51 -8.24
C PHE A 179 12.04 -14.59 -7.16
N PRO A 180 12.18 -14.21 -5.88
CA PRO A 180 12.34 -15.20 -4.83
C PRO A 180 11.10 -16.08 -4.73
N LYS A 181 11.31 -17.39 -4.71
CA LYS A 181 10.24 -18.35 -4.38
C LYS A 181 9.94 -18.21 -2.90
N ILE A 182 8.78 -17.66 -2.60
CA ILE A 182 8.41 -17.30 -1.24
C ILE A 182 7.16 -18.09 -0.87
N ASP A 183 7.35 -19.10 -0.05
CA ASP A 183 6.24 -19.91 0.43
C ASP A 183 6.09 -19.94 1.96
N LYS A 184 7.18 -19.76 2.73
CA LYS A 184 7.15 -20.01 4.17
C LYS A 184 7.70 -18.91 5.08
N LYS A 185 8.09 -17.76 4.55
CA LYS A 185 8.77 -16.70 5.33
C LYS A 185 8.00 -15.36 5.39
N MET A 186 6.82 -15.31 4.80
CA MET A 186 6.01 -14.09 4.82
C MET A 186 5.22 -14.01 6.12
N ASP A 187 5.18 -12.84 6.70
CA ASP A 187 4.24 -12.59 7.79
C ASP A 187 2.81 -12.58 7.28
N GLU A 188 1.94 -13.24 7.98
CA GLU A 188 0.49 -13.14 7.80
C GLU A 188 -0.04 -11.99 8.67
N ILE A 189 -0.60 -10.99 8.02
CA ILE A 189 -1.07 -9.78 8.69
C ILE A 189 -2.59 -9.73 8.61
N PHE A 190 -3.24 -9.91 9.74
CA PHE A 190 -4.68 -9.76 9.91
C PHE A 190 -4.96 -8.44 10.64
N GLY A 191 -6.01 -7.73 10.24
CA GLY A 191 -6.53 -6.58 10.96
C GLY A 191 -7.86 -6.90 11.64
N LYS A 192 -8.21 -6.12 12.65
CA LYS A 192 -9.56 -6.01 13.21
C LYS A 192 -10.25 -4.80 12.63
N PRO A 193 -11.60 -4.72 12.65
CA PRO A 193 -12.29 -3.51 12.21
C PRO A 193 -11.72 -2.26 12.89
N GLY A 194 -11.35 -1.28 12.08
CA GLY A 194 -10.71 -0.04 12.55
C GLY A 194 -9.19 -0.07 12.65
N ASP A 195 -8.54 -1.22 12.47
CA ASP A 195 -7.08 -1.29 12.37
C ASP A 195 -6.59 -0.69 11.05
N VAL A 196 -5.39 -0.11 11.07
CA VAL A 196 -4.72 0.41 9.89
C VAL A 196 -3.38 -0.30 9.69
N ILE A 197 -3.20 -0.93 8.54
CA ILE A 197 -1.95 -1.56 8.15
C ILE A 197 -1.32 -0.71 7.06
N ILE A 198 -0.16 -0.12 7.34
CA ILE A 198 0.61 0.67 6.38
C ILE A 198 1.79 -0.14 5.92
N PHE A 199 1.98 -0.27 4.60
CA PHE A 199 3.10 -1.03 4.05
C PHE A 199 3.69 -0.38 2.81
N ASP A 200 5.00 -0.58 2.65
CA ASP A 200 5.74 -0.15 1.46
C ASP A 200 5.53 -1.15 0.32
N THR A 201 4.93 -0.70 -0.77
CA THR A 201 4.64 -1.54 -1.93
C THR A 201 5.87 -1.90 -2.77
N HIS A 202 7.03 -1.35 -2.45
CA HIS A 202 8.31 -1.82 -2.99
C HIS A 202 8.75 -3.14 -2.35
N GLY A 203 8.30 -3.42 -1.11
CA GLY A 203 8.48 -4.72 -0.48
C GLY A 203 7.65 -5.81 -1.16
N ILE A 204 8.08 -7.05 -0.98
CA ILE A 204 7.37 -8.20 -1.53
C ILE A 204 6.15 -8.48 -0.66
N HIS A 205 4.99 -8.44 -1.28
CA HIS A 205 3.71 -8.66 -0.62
C HIS A 205 2.78 -9.49 -1.51
N SER A 206 1.72 -9.99 -0.91
CA SER A 206 0.73 -10.81 -1.60
C SER A 206 -0.62 -10.74 -0.89
N ASN A 207 -1.68 -10.94 -1.66
CA ASN A 207 -3.01 -11.21 -1.15
C ASN A 207 -3.33 -12.72 -1.23
N PHE A 208 -2.35 -13.56 -0.99
CA PHE A 208 -2.45 -15.00 -1.18
C PHE A 208 -3.71 -15.57 -0.50
N LYS A 209 -4.37 -16.49 -1.19
CA LYS A 209 -5.64 -17.05 -0.73
C LYS A 209 -5.41 -18.12 0.34
N THR A 210 -5.71 -17.79 1.58
CA THR A 210 -5.79 -18.78 2.65
C THR A 210 -7.13 -18.74 3.37
N GLY A 211 -7.92 -17.66 3.18
CA GLY A 211 -9.23 -17.50 3.79
C GLY A 211 -10.36 -18.07 2.95
N THR A 212 -11.49 -18.33 3.62
CA THR A 212 -12.76 -18.73 3.02
C THR A 212 -13.79 -17.61 3.02
N GLU A 213 -13.55 -16.55 3.80
CA GLU A 213 -14.42 -15.39 3.91
C GLU A 213 -13.83 -14.17 3.18
N PRO A 214 -14.68 -13.32 2.60
CA PRO A 214 -14.23 -12.10 1.92
C PRO A 214 -13.47 -11.17 2.88
N ARG A 215 -12.44 -10.50 2.33
CA ARG A 215 -11.79 -9.39 3.01
C ARG A 215 -12.34 -8.06 2.48
N LYS A 216 -12.84 -7.23 3.39
CA LYS A 216 -13.26 -5.87 3.12
C LYS A 216 -12.24 -4.90 3.74
N THR A 217 -11.72 -3.99 2.95
CA THR A 217 -10.77 -2.96 3.40
C THR A 217 -11.03 -1.66 2.65
N VAL A 218 -10.70 -0.54 3.27
CA VAL A 218 -10.48 0.69 2.51
C VAL A 218 -8.99 0.76 2.21
N ILE A 219 -8.65 1.05 0.97
CA ILE A 219 -7.27 1.23 0.51
C ILE A 219 -7.04 2.69 0.19
N THR A 220 -5.97 3.24 0.74
CA THR A 220 -5.44 4.56 0.40
C THR A 220 -3.99 4.42 -0.01
N THR A 221 -3.63 4.94 -1.16
CA THR A 221 -2.26 4.88 -1.67
C THR A 221 -1.60 6.25 -1.56
N PHE A 222 -0.40 6.29 -0.98
CA PHE A 222 0.41 7.50 -0.84
C PHE A 222 1.68 7.40 -1.69
N GLU A 223 2.00 8.48 -2.40
CA GLU A 223 3.24 8.57 -3.17
C GLU A 223 3.86 9.97 -3.01
N ASN A 224 5.20 10.03 -2.94
CA ASN A 224 5.90 11.30 -2.94
C ASN A 224 5.89 11.91 -4.34
N ILE A 225 5.60 13.21 -4.42
CA ILE A 225 5.62 13.98 -5.66
C ILE A 225 7.03 14.52 -5.89
N GLY A 226 7.93 13.66 -6.24
CA GLY A 226 9.30 14.05 -6.60
C GLY A 226 9.59 13.82 -8.07
N ILE A 227 10.79 14.20 -8.48
CA ILE A 227 11.31 13.96 -9.84
C ILE A 227 11.21 12.47 -10.22
N PHE A 228 11.34 11.60 -9.20
CA PHE A 228 11.30 10.15 -9.34
C PHE A 228 9.93 9.54 -9.08
N SER A 229 8.90 10.36 -8.85
CA SER A 229 7.53 9.86 -8.68
C SER A 229 7.00 9.23 -9.97
N ARG A 230 6.25 8.15 -9.82
CA ARG A 230 5.48 7.57 -10.92
C ARG A 230 4.37 8.52 -11.37
N ILE A 231 3.81 9.24 -10.41
CA ILE A 231 2.77 10.24 -10.60
C ILE A 231 3.45 11.61 -10.60
N ASN A 232 3.82 12.07 -11.78
CA ASN A 232 4.29 13.44 -11.92
C ASN A 232 3.12 14.31 -12.35
N PRO A 233 2.63 15.23 -11.47
CA PRO A 233 1.47 16.07 -11.78
C PRO A 233 1.71 17.02 -12.95
N PHE A 234 2.96 17.28 -13.30
CA PHE A 234 3.33 18.11 -14.46
C PHE A 234 3.29 17.34 -15.79
N LYS A 235 3.21 16.01 -15.75
CA LYS A 235 3.03 15.19 -16.97
C LYS A 235 1.56 14.88 -17.17
N LYS A 236 1.07 14.99 -18.42
CA LYS A 236 -0.32 14.72 -18.80
C LYS A 236 -0.85 13.41 -18.20
N LYS A 237 -0.04 12.35 -18.26
CA LYS A 237 -0.39 11.04 -17.70
C LYS A 237 -0.55 11.03 -16.17
N GLY A 238 0.20 11.86 -15.45
CA GLY A 238 0.03 12.02 -13.99
C GLY A 238 -1.31 12.68 -13.64
N LYS A 239 -1.70 13.72 -14.40
CA LYS A 239 -2.99 14.38 -14.23
C LYS A 239 -4.17 13.45 -14.49
N ASP A 240 -4.06 12.57 -15.50
CA ASP A 240 -5.10 11.60 -15.83
C ASP A 240 -5.26 10.54 -14.73
N ILE A 241 -4.16 10.04 -14.19
CA ILE A 241 -4.18 9.08 -13.06
C ILE A 241 -4.85 9.71 -11.83
N LEU A 242 -4.58 10.98 -11.56
CA LEU A 242 -5.14 11.69 -10.42
C LEU A 242 -6.64 11.92 -10.55
N LYS A 243 -7.11 12.32 -11.74
CA LYS A 243 -8.54 12.42 -12.04
C LYS A 243 -9.26 11.09 -11.92
N PHE A 244 -8.63 10.03 -12.41
CA PHE A 244 -9.21 8.70 -12.46
C PHE A 244 -9.32 8.03 -11.08
N HIS A 245 -8.47 8.43 -10.11
CA HIS A 245 -8.39 7.79 -8.80
C HIS A 245 -8.67 8.75 -7.62
N ASN A 246 -9.45 9.80 -7.82
CA ASN A 246 -9.76 10.79 -6.76
C ASN A 246 -8.51 11.22 -5.97
N GLY A 247 -7.48 11.66 -6.68
CA GLY A 247 -6.22 12.04 -6.06
C GLY A 247 -6.29 13.37 -5.31
N ILE A 248 -5.79 13.40 -4.08
CA ILE A 248 -5.75 14.58 -3.22
C ILE A 248 -4.31 14.92 -2.87
N TYR A 249 -3.97 16.23 -2.93
CA TYR A 249 -2.72 16.74 -2.36
C TYR A 249 -2.84 16.83 -0.85
N LEU A 250 -1.85 16.28 -0.16
CA LEU A 250 -1.76 16.35 1.29
C LEU A 250 -0.56 17.25 1.64
N ASN A 251 -0.85 18.48 1.96
CA ASN A 251 0.16 19.48 2.38
C ASN A 251 0.61 19.27 3.82
#